data_710978f10ab44cd31f5ae7cf4d5cb36d
#
_entry.id   710978f10ab44cd31f5ae7cf4d5cb36d
#
_cell.length_a   1.000
_cell.length_b   1.000
_cell.length_c   1.000
_cell.angle_alpha   90.00
_cell.angle_beta   90.00
_cell.angle_gamma   90.00
#
_symmetry.space_group_name_H-M   'P 1'
#
loop_
_entity.id
_entity.type
_entity.pdbx_description
1 polymer ?
#
loop_
_entity_poly.entity_id
_entity_poly.type
_entity_poly.pdbx_seq_one_letter_code
_entity_poly.pdbx_strand_id
1 'polypeptide(L)'
;MFKTGPGFLSTLQRQLESFPFDELQKADQPGGLDVHDMVQLILKPRDHTVDMPEIVEEKELVSYNSITSNNSLIGEEAILSGKVAFCILMGDKSMGKPKGLLRLPNLEMSLLSIKLLQSIDAKHIWVMTNAEDNVEVQSHIDSLSCRDNIKVFNQFLTFGLMPDNTIFTKNGLPYLVDCGTGDIVVALKNSGILEEFISNGGQYVVVVDSDNVLSALDATIIGQHIASKKPITCEVTEKLPFETDAILCNHFGVSQIISQHRLSSSSDTSQIKYISTGVIVFNADLDFNTSLLPWHRIKKNIDGCIIVQYERMLHDMTAKFESQFILSERQNSYMKIKNEEDLISASKQLNGNFR
;
A
#
# COMPACT_ATOMS: atom_id res chain seq x y z
N MET A 1 4.39 22.37 -15.99
CA MET A 1 4.04 23.46 -15.05
C MET A 1 2.57 23.80 -15.26
N PHE A 2 1.70 23.36 -14.37
CA PHE A 2 0.27 23.66 -14.47
C PHE A 2 0.05 25.08 -13.96
N LYS A 3 -0.34 25.98 -14.86
CA LYS A 3 -0.71 27.35 -14.48
C LYS A 3 -2.07 27.29 -13.78
N THR A 4 -2.10 27.57 -12.49
CA THR A 4 -3.33 27.96 -11.81
C THR A 4 -3.78 29.28 -12.43
N GLY A 5 -4.95 29.30 -13.08
CA GLY A 5 -5.49 30.53 -13.66
C GLY A 5 -5.79 31.57 -12.57
N PRO A 6 -5.77 32.89 -12.90
CA PRO A 6 -6.21 33.89 -11.99
C PRO A 6 -7.69 33.61 -11.64
N GLY A 7 -7.98 33.36 -10.37
CA GLY A 7 -9.34 33.03 -9.91
C GLY A 7 -9.48 31.60 -9.37
N PHE A 8 -8.45 30.75 -9.45
CA PHE A 8 -8.47 29.39 -8.88
C PHE A 8 -8.91 29.37 -7.42
N LEU A 9 -8.26 30.17 -6.56
CA LEU A 9 -8.59 30.23 -5.13
C LEU A 9 -10.04 30.68 -4.87
N SER A 10 -10.54 31.66 -5.61
CA SER A 10 -11.92 32.11 -5.47
C SER A 10 -12.94 31.08 -5.97
N THR A 11 -12.57 30.26 -6.94
CA THR A 11 -13.44 29.19 -7.41
C THR A 11 -13.46 28.04 -6.39
N LEU A 12 -12.30 27.62 -5.89
CA LEU A 12 -12.18 26.59 -4.86
C LEU A 12 -12.92 27.01 -3.59
N GLN A 13 -12.76 28.25 -3.14
CA GLN A 13 -13.46 28.77 -1.97
C GLN A 13 -15.00 28.70 -2.15
N ARG A 14 -15.54 29.14 -3.31
CA ARG A 14 -16.98 29.05 -3.60
C ARG A 14 -17.46 27.58 -3.61
N GLN A 15 -16.67 26.66 -4.14
CA GLN A 15 -17.03 25.25 -4.10
C GLN A 15 -17.11 24.75 -2.66
N LEU A 16 -16.09 25.03 -1.83
CA LEU A 16 -16.07 24.61 -0.43
C LEU A 16 -17.24 25.19 0.36
N GLU A 17 -17.57 26.48 0.16
CA GLU A 17 -18.71 27.13 0.80
C GLU A 17 -20.08 26.54 0.37
N SER A 18 -20.14 25.89 -0.80
CA SER A 18 -21.38 25.28 -1.32
C SER A 18 -21.61 23.84 -0.85
N PHE A 19 -20.59 23.17 -0.29
CA PHE A 19 -20.72 21.78 0.12
C PHE A 19 -21.28 21.63 1.54
N PRO A 20 -22.01 20.55 1.83
CA PRO A 20 -22.44 20.23 3.17
C PRO A 20 -21.24 20.06 4.12
N PHE A 21 -21.37 20.55 5.34
CA PHE A 21 -20.31 20.50 6.35
C PHE A 21 -19.85 19.06 6.63
N ASP A 22 -20.78 18.10 6.71
CA ASP A 22 -20.48 16.69 6.94
C ASP A 22 -19.60 16.07 5.84
N GLU A 23 -19.76 16.51 4.60
CA GLU A 23 -18.93 16.07 3.48
C GLU A 23 -17.51 16.65 3.57
N LEU A 24 -17.37 17.88 4.03
CA LEU A 24 -16.06 18.50 4.24
C LEU A 24 -15.30 17.82 5.40
N GLN A 25 -16.01 17.47 6.48
CA GLN A 25 -15.41 16.79 7.62
C GLN A 25 -14.84 15.41 7.28
N LYS A 26 -15.39 14.71 6.28
CA LYS A 26 -14.85 13.41 5.85
C LYS A 26 -13.42 13.51 5.31
N ALA A 27 -13.04 14.65 4.71
CA ALA A 27 -11.71 14.91 4.20
C ALA A 27 -10.78 15.61 5.22
N ASP A 28 -11.32 16.07 6.35
CA ASP A 28 -10.56 16.73 7.42
C ASP A 28 -10.23 15.72 8.53
N GLN A 29 -9.31 14.80 8.22
CA GLN A 29 -8.92 13.73 9.12
C GLN A 29 -7.49 13.99 9.64
N PRO A 30 -7.23 13.85 10.96
CA PRO A 30 -5.89 14.04 11.52
C PRO A 30 -4.84 13.15 10.84
N GLY A 31 -3.85 13.79 10.21
CA GLY A 31 -2.79 13.11 9.46
C GLY A 31 -3.12 12.83 7.97
N GLY A 32 -4.36 13.11 7.54
CA GLY A 32 -4.75 13.11 6.12
C GLY A 32 -4.27 14.36 5.37
N LEU A 33 -4.80 14.59 4.19
CA LEU A 33 -4.56 15.79 3.39
C LEU A 33 -5.75 16.73 3.53
N ASP A 34 -5.63 17.69 4.42
CA ASP A 34 -6.65 18.73 4.59
C ASP A 34 -6.67 19.73 3.40
N VAL A 35 -7.68 20.58 3.37
CA VAL A 35 -7.87 21.60 2.31
C VAL A 35 -6.70 22.57 2.24
N HIS A 36 -6.14 22.98 3.39
CA HIS A 36 -5.04 23.93 3.42
C HIS A 36 -3.79 23.33 2.79
N ASP A 37 -3.41 22.15 3.21
CA ASP A 37 -2.24 21.42 2.69
C ASP A 37 -2.42 21.08 1.21
N MET A 38 -3.62 20.67 0.79
CA MET A 38 -3.94 20.44 -0.62
C MET A 38 -3.73 21.71 -1.47
N VAL A 39 -4.18 22.87 -0.99
CA VAL A 39 -3.95 24.16 -1.68
C VAL A 39 -2.45 24.47 -1.75
N GLN A 40 -1.68 24.21 -0.70
CA GLN A 40 -0.22 24.42 -0.71
C GLN A 40 0.46 23.52 -1.75
N LEU A 41 0.05 22.26 -1.88
CA LEU A 41 0.57 21.35 -2.89
C LEU A 41 0.24 21.80 -4.32
N ILE A 42 -0.95 22.36 -4.53
CA ILE A 42 -1.35 22.90 -5.83
C ILE A 42 -0.53 24.16 -6.19
N LEU A 43 -0.37 25.08 -5.23
CA LEU A 43 0.34 26.35 -5.46
C LEU A 43 1.86 26.18 -5.52
N LYS A 44 2.40 25.24 -4.76
CA LYS A 44 3.84 24.96 -4.66
C LYS A 44 4.10 23.47 -4.87
N PRO A 45 3.85 22.96 -6.08
CA PRO A 45 4.09 21.54 -6.37
C PRO A 45 5.57 21.22 -6.13
N ARG A 46 5.81 20.20 -5.30
CA ARG A 46 7.16 19.66 -5.10
C ARG A 46 7.40 18.64 -6.20
N ASP A 47 8.56 18.72 -6.79
CA ASP A 47 9.01 17.72 -7.75
C ASP A 47 9.73 16.61 -7.01
N HIS A 48 9.15 15.42 -7.01
CA HIS A 48 9.72 14.20 -6.45
C HIS A 48 10.07 13.21 -7.57
N THR A 49 10.15 13.71 -8.80
CA THR A 49 10.46 12.91 -9.98
C THR A 49 11.89 12.38 -9.92
N VAL A 50 12.07 11.15 -10.36
CA VAL A 50 13.36 10.50 -10.50
C VAL A 50 13.65 10.32 -11.98
N ASP A 51 14.65 11.03 -12.48
CA ASP A 51 15.01 11.01 -13.89
C ASP A 51 15.94 9.84 -14.24
N MET A 52 16.88 9.52 -13.36
CA MET A 52 17.89 8.48 -13.57
C MET A 52 17.98 7.56 -12.35
N PRO A 53 17.12 6.52 -12.29
CA PRO A 53 17.27 5.50 -11.28
C PRO A 53 18.51 4.65 -11.57
N GLU A 54 19.35 4.44 -10.56
CA GLU A 54 20.55 3.61 -10.67
C GLU A 54 20.25 2.16 -10.27
N ILE A 55 21.05 1.23 -10.77
CA ILE A 55 20.89 -0.20 -10.49
C ILE A 55 21.32 -0.47 -9.04
N VAL A 56 20.55 -1.31 -8.34
CA VAL A 56 20.97 -1.96 -7.11
C VAL A 56 21.64 -3.29 -7.46
N GLU A 57 22.85 -3.50 -6.95
CA GLU A 57 23.58 -4.74 -7.21
C GLU A 57 23.08 -5.87 -6.32
N GLU A 58 23.08 -7.11 -6.84
CA GLU A 58 22.59 -8.29 -6.13
C GLU A 58 23.27 -8.49 -4.76
N LYS A 59 24.57 -8.16 -4.65
CA LYS A 59 25.32 -8.22 -3.38
C LYS A 59 24.78 -7.31 -2.27
N GLU A 60 23.95 -6.34 -2.60
CA GLU A 60 23.29 -5.43 -1.64
C GLU A 60 21.98 -6.04 -1.10
N LEU A 61 21.55 -7.16 -1.69
CA LEU A 61 20.32 -7.86 -1.32
C LEU A 61 20.63 -9.08 -0.47
N VAL A 62 19.67 -9.47 0.34
CA VAL A 62 19.68 -10.75 1.04
C VAL A 62 18.92 -11.75 0.18
N SER A 63 19.58 -12.80 -0.32
CA SER A 63 18.86 -13.88 -0.99
C SER A 63 17.98 -14.62 0.01
N TYR A 64 16.71 -14.83 -0.29
CA TYR A 64 15.78 -15.58 0.55
C TYR A 64 16.32 -16.96 0.90
N ASN A 65 16.89 -17.67 -0.10
CA ASN A 65 17.45 -19.00 0.07
C ASN A 65 18.73 -19.05 0.94
N SER A 66 19.35 -17.89 1.21
CA SER A 66 20.52 -17.78 2.10
C SER A 66 20.15 -17.54 3.56
N ILE A 67 18.88 -17.26 3.87
CA ILE A 67 18.41 -17.02 5.22
C ILE A 67 18.48 -18.32 6.01
N THR A 68 19.02 -18.24 7.22
CA THR A 68 19.23 -19.42 8.05
C THR A 68 17.92 -19.96 8.63
N SER A 69 17.85 -21.28 8.83
CA SER A 69 16.71 -21.90 9.51
C SER A 69 16.50 -21.36 10.94
N ASN A 70 17.56 -20.90 11.59
CA ASN A 70 17.45 -20.24 12.89
C ASN A 70 16.66 -18.93 12.81
N ASN A 71 16.86 -18.14 11.77
CA ASN A 71 16.05 -16.92 11.57
C ASN A 71 14.58 -17.28 11.32
N SER A 72 14.29 -18.32 10.54
CA SER A 72 12.92 -18.79 10.33
C SER A 72 12.24 -19.20 11.64
N LEU A 73 12.94 -19.92 12.53
CA LEU A 73 12.43 -20.27 13.86
C LEU A 73 12.15 -19.04 14.74
N ILE A 74 13.02 -18.03 14.70
CA ILE A 74 12.80 -16.75 15.40
C ILE A 74 11.53 -16.07 14.90
N GLY A 75 11.32 -16.06 13.60
CA GLY A 75 10.12 -15.49 12.98
C GLY A 75 8.86 -16.26 13.36
N GLU A 76 8.91 -17.59 13.34
CA GLU A 76 7.80 -18.44 13.76
C GLU A 76 7.44 -18.21 15.24
N GLU A 77 8.41 -18.14 16.13
CA GLU A 77 8.19 -17.79 17.54
C GLU A 77 7.55 -16.42 17.70
N ALA A 78 8.01 -15.42 16.93
CA ALA A 78 7.43 -14.08 16.97
C ALA A 78 5.96 -14.07 16.52
N ILE A 79 5.60 -14.82 15.47
CA ILE A 79 4.20 -14.97 15.01
C ILE A 79 3.37 -15.65 16.09
N LEU A 80 3.78 -16.82 16.55
CA LEU A 80 3.02 -17.64 17.53
C LEU A 80 2.90 -16.95 18.89
N SER A 81 3.88 -16.13 19.28
CA SER A 81 3.79 -15.35 20.54
C SER A 81 2.90 -14.10 20.42
N GLY A 82 2.43 -13.73 19.21
CA GLY A 82 1.59 -12.54 18.98
C GLY A 82 2.38 -11.23 18.88
N LYS A 83 3.68 -11.30 18.64
CA LYS A 83 4.52 -10.11 18.42
C LYS A 83 4.39 -9.52 17.02
N VAL A 84 3.71 -10.22 16.11
CA VAL A 84 3.54 -9.85 14.70
C VAL A 84 2.08 -9.59 14.39
N ALA A 85 1.79 -8.46 13.77
CA ALA A 85 0.52 -8.16 13.14
C ALA A 85 0.64 -8.30 11.62
N PHE A 86 -0.37 -8.91 10.99
CA PHE A 86 -0.47 -9.06 9.54
C PHE A 86 -1.51 -8.10 8.98
N CYS A 87 -1.10 -7.14 8.19
CA CYS A 87 -1.95 -6.09 7.64
C CYS A 87 -2.13 -6.25 6.13
N ILE A 88 -3.37 -6.36 5.69
CA ILE A 88 -3.78 -6.56 4.30
C ILE A 88 -4.30 -5.23 3.75
N LEU A 89 -3.71 -4.74 2.64
CA LEU A 89 -4.14 -3.54 1.95
C LEU A 89 -5.20 -3.86 0.90
N MET A 90 -6.37 -3.21 0.98
CA MET A 90 -7.51 -3.45 0.10
C MET A 90 -8.02 -2.21 -0.64
N GLY A 91 -7.29 -1.08 -0.57
CA GLY A 91 -7.78 0.21 -1.06
C GLY A 91 -8.02 0.33 -2.57
N ASP A 92 -7.47 -0.56 -3.39
CA ASP A 92 -7.63 -0.51 -4.85
C ASP A 92 -8.91 -1.19 -5.34
N LYS A 93 -9.55 -0.57 -6.32
CA LYS A 93 -10.70 -1.16 -7.05
C LYS A 93 -10.27 -1.70 -8.42
N SER A 94 -10.87 -2.81 -8.81
CA SER A 94 -10.79 -3.36 -10.17
C SER A 94 -12.11 -3.99 -10.54
N MET A 95 -12.52 -3.85 -11.81
CA MET A 95 -13.80 -4.39 -12.30
C MET A 95 -15.00 -3.93 -11.45
N GLY A 96 -14.96 -2.68 -10.94
CA GLY A 96 -16.04 -2.07 -10.14
C GLY A 96 -16.16 -2.60 -8.71
N LYS A 97 -15.19 -3.40 -8.21
CA LYS A 97 -15.17 -3.95 -6.85
C LYS A 97 -13.83 -3.73 -6.17
N PRO A 98 -13.80 -3.73 -4.82
CA PRO A 98 -12.55 -3.83 -4.08
C PRO A 98 -11.76 -5.05 -4.56
N LYS A 99 -10.48 -4.88 -4.93
CA LYS A 99 -9.66 -5.97 -5.47
C LYS A 99 -9.64 -7.20 -4.57
N GLY A 100 -9.53 -7.01 -3.26
CA GLY A 100 -9.53 -8.12 -2.32
C GLY A 100 -10.81 -8.96 -2.31
N LEU A 101 -11.93 -8.44 -2.81
CA LEU A 101 -13.19 -9.17 -2.94
C LEU A 101 -13.38 -9.88 -4.30
N LEU A 102 -12.43 -9.70 -5.23
CA LEU A 102 -12.43 -10.46 -6.48
C LEU A 102 -12.25 -11.95 -6.18
N ARG A 103 -13.05 -12.78 -6.84
CA ARG A 103 -13.02 -14.24 -6.63
C ARG A 103 -12.20 -14.93 -7.72
N LEU A 104 -11.39 -15.89 -7.31
CA LEU A 104 -10.72 -16.81 -8.22
C LEU A 104 -11.71 -17.83 -8.77
N PRO A 105 -11.92 -17.91 -10.10
CA PRO A 105 -13.04 -18.64 -10.70
C PRO A 105 -13.16 -20.11 -10.30
N ASN A 106 -12.03 -20.82 -10.17
CA ASN A 106 -12.04 -22.27 -9.89
C ASN A 106 -11.96 -22.62 -8.39
N LEU A 107 -11.70 -21.63 -7.52
CA LEU A 107 -11.56 -21.82 -6.07
C LEU A 107 -12.75 -21.26 -5.31
N GLU A 108 -13.60 -20.46 -5.98
CA GLU A 108 -14.71 -19.72 -5.36
C GLU A 108 -14.32 -18.86 -4.15
N MET A 109 -13.02 -18.64 -3.98
CA MET A 109 -12.45 -17.86 -2.88
C MET A 109 -12.10 -16.45 -3.34
N SER A 110 -12.37 -15.46 -2.47
CA SER A 110 -11.88 -14.10 -2.69
C SER A 110 -10.38 -13.99 -2.41
N LEU A 111 -9.72 -12.98 -2.98
CA LEU A 111 -8.32 -12.69 -2.67
C LEU A 111 -8.13 -12.45 -1.17
N LEU A 112 -9.07 -11.76 -0.50
CA LEU A 112 -9.05 -11.58 0.95
C LEU A 112 -9.13 -12.93 1.68
N SER A 113 -10.01 -13.84 1.25
CA SER A 113 -10.11 -15.18 1.87
C SER A 113 -8.78 -15.93 1.77
N ILE A 114 -8.07 -15.81 0.65
CA ILE A 114 -6.74 -16.42 0.47
C ILE A 114 -5.74 -15.79 1.45
N LYS A 115 -5.71 -14.45 1.58
CA LYS A 115 -4.84 -13.76 2.53
C LYS A 115 -5.09 -14.18 3.97
N LEU A 116 -6.36 -14.36 4.33
CA LEU A 116 -6.74 -14.86 5.66
C LEU A 116 -6.28 -16.29 5.91
N LEU A 117 -6.29 -17.16 4.90
CA LEU A 117 -5.69 -18.50 5.01
C LEU A 117 -4.17 -18.45 5.12
N GLN A 118 -3.51 -17.60 4.34
CA GLN A 118 -2.05 -17.39 4.37
C GLN A 118 -1.54 -16.77 5.67
N SER A 119 -2.44 -16.27 6.52
CA SER A 119 -2.13 -15.68 7.83
C SER A 119 -2.73 -16.49 8.98
N ILE A 120 -2.93 -17.82 8.81
CA ILE A 120 -3.67 -18.63 9.77
C ILE A 120 -3.10 -18.63 11.19
N ASP A 121 -1.80 -18.48 11.31
CA ASP A 121 -1.08 -18.46 12.58
C ASP A 121 -0.98 -17.06 13.21
N ALA A 122 -1.41 -16.00 12.49
CA ALA A 122 -1.39 -14.64 13.02
C ALA A 122 -2.43 -14.45 14.12
N LYS A 123 -2.01 -13.90 15.26
CA LYS A 123 -2.92 -13.50 16.35
C LYS A 123 -3.58 -12.14 16.10
N HIS A 124 -2.97 -11.31 15.25
CA HIS A 124 -3.44 -9.98 14.92
C HIS A 124 -3.49 -9.84 13.40
N ILE A 125 -4.70 -9.73 12.86
CA ILE A 125 -4.93 -9.53 11.43
C ILE A 125 -5.64 -8.19 11.27
N TRP A 126 -5.09 -7.34 10.40
CA TRP A 126 -5.65 -6.03 10.12
C TRP A 126 -5.97 -5.92 8.64
N VAL A 127 -7.06 -5.25 8.33
CA VAL A 127 -7.49 -5.00 6.96
C VAL A 127 -7.67 -3.50 6.78
N MET A 128 -6.81 -2.89 5.94
CA MET A 128 -6.96 -1.50 5.58
C MET A 128 -7.80 -1.39 4.31
N THR A 129 -8.92 -0.70 4.40
CA THR A 129 -9.83 -0.47 3.28
C THR A 129 -10.12 1.03 3.14
N ASN A 130 -10.89 1.43 2.15
CA ASN A 130 -11.43 2.78 2.09
C ASN A 130 -12.81 2.84 2.78
N ALA A 131 -13.26 4.05 3.10
CA ALA A 131 -14.51 4.23 3.83
C ALA A 131 -15.74 3.78 3.02
N GLU A 132 -15.69 3.87 1.68
CA GLU A 132 -16.78 3.48 0.79
C GLU A 132 -16.99 1.96 0.78
N ASP A 133 -15.89 1.19 0.81
CA ASP A 133 -15.90 -0.26 0.68
C ASP A 133 -15.94 -0.98 2.05
N ASN A 134 -15.79 -0.25 3.15
CA ASN A 134 -15.70 -0.81 4.50
C ASN A 134 -16.85 -1.75 4.84
N VAL A 135 -18.09 -1.35 4.54
CA VAL A 135 -19.30 -2.16 4.86
C VAL A 135 -19.30 -3.48 4.08
N GLU A 136 -18.89 -3.46 2.80
CA GLU A 136 -18.83 -4.67 1.97
C GLU A 136 -17.70 -5.60 2.44
N VAL A 137 -16.54 -5.04 2.76
CA VAL A 137 -15.38 -5.79 3.28
C VAL A 137 -15.71 -6.41 4.63
N GLN A 138 -16.30 -5.66 5.56
CA GLN A 138 -16.71 -6.17 6.87
C GLN A 138 -17.75 -7.29 6.73
N SER A 139 -18.78 -7.08 5.92
CA SER A 139 -19.81 -8.11 5.66
C SER A 139 -19.21 -9.39 5.07
N HIS A 140 -18.20 -9.27 4.19
CA HIS A 140 -17.48 -10.41 3.67
C HIS A 140 -16.71 -11.15 4.75
N ILE A 141 -15.96 -10.43 5.61
CA ILE A 141 -15.23 -11.03 6.75
C ILE A 141 -16.21 -11.76 7.68
N ASP A 142 -17.32 -11.14 8.04
CA ASP A 142 -18.34 -11.73 8.92
C ASP A 142 -18.92 -13.03 8.32
N SER A 143 -19.07 -13.09 7.00
CA SER A 143 -19.57 -14.28 6.28
C SER A 143 -18.62 -15.48 6.34
N LEU A 144 -17.32 -15.24 6.58
CA LEU A 144 -16.32 -16.31 6.63
C LEU A 144 -16.30 -17.09 7.94
N SER A 145 -17.15 -16.72 8.92
CA SER A 145 -17.31 -17.39 10.23
C SER A 145 -15.98 -17.67 10.96
N CYS A 146 -14.96 -16.90 10.68
CA CYS A 146 -13.63 -17.18 11.18
C CYS A 146 -12.95 -15.94 11.74
N ARG A 147 -12.80 -15.86 13.03
CA ARG A 147 -11.82 -15.10 13.78
C ARG A 147 -12.26 -13.76 14.35
N ASP A 148 -12.28 -13.72 15.66
CA ASP A 148 -12.42 -12.49 16.47
C ASP A 148 -11.15 -11.60 16.44
N ASN A 149 -10.08 -12.03 15.72
CA ASN A 149 -8.78 -11.35 15.69
C ASN A 149 -8.56 -10.46 14.45
N ILE A 150 -9.60 -10.25 13.63
CA ILE A 150 -9.56 -9.37 12.47
C ILE A 150 -10.08 -7.99 12.85
N LYS A 151 -9.27 -6.95 12.61
CA LYS A 151 -9.67 -5.54 12.78
C LYS A 151 -9.64 -4.84 11.43
N VAL A 152 -10.72 -4.14 11.09
CA VAL A 152 -10.82 -3.33 9.85
C VAL A 152 -10.66 -1.86 10.22
N PHE A 153 -9.88 -1.13 9.43
CA PHE A 153 -9.70 0.31 9.57
C PHE A 153 -9.60 0.98 8.20
N ASN A 154 -9.80 2.29 8.16
CA ASN A 154 -9.91 3.02 6.89
C ASN A 154 -8.66 3.82 6.59
N GLN A 155 -8.34 3.92 5.29
CA GLN A 155 -7.47 4.96 4.74
C GLN A 155 -8.07 6.35 4.97
N PHE A 156 -7.22 7.37 4.98
CA PHE A 156 -7.69 8.76 4.96
C PHE A 156 -8.28 9.11 3.60
N LEU A 157 -9.17 10.09 3.62
CA LEU A 157 -9.82 10.62 2.43
C LEU A 157 -9.39 12.06 2.17
N THR A 158 -9.36 12.43 0.90
CA THR A 158 -9.17 13.81 0.44
C THR A 158 -10.06 14.09 -0.77
N PHE A 159 -10.04 15.31 -1.29
CA PHE A 159 -10.83 15.66 -2.46
C PHE A 159 -10.17 15.19 -3.76
N GLY A 160 -10.95 14.51 -4.60
CA GLY A 160 -10.61 14.34 -6.01
C GLY A 160 -10.72 15.69 -6.75
N LEU A 161 -9.74 15.97 -7.59
CA LEU A 161 -9.67 17.24 -8.32
C LEU A 161 -9.85 17.01 -9.81
N MET A 162 -10.41 18.00 -10.48
CA MET A 162 -10.32 18.10 -11.94
C MET A 162 -8.88 18.46 -12.37
N PRO A 163 -8.51 18.27 -13.65
CA PRO A 163 -7.18 18.66 -14.15
C PRO A 163 -6.85 20.16 -13.96
N ASP A 164 -7.85 21.02 -13.84
CA ASP A 164 -7.71 22.45 -13.55
C ASP A 164 -7.60 22.77 -12.06
N ASN A 165 -7.55 21.73 -11.21
CA ASN A 165 -7.48 21.75 -9.76
C ASN A 165 -8.77 22.23 -9.04
N THR A 166 -9.90 22.32 -9.71
CA THR A 166 -11.21 22.47 -9.04
C THR A 166 -11.62 21.12 -8.44
N ILE A 167 -12.46 21.14 -7.39
CA ILE A 167 -12.95 19.90 -6.77
C ILE A 167 -13.88 19.18 -7.75
N PHE A 168 -13.58 17.89 -7.99
CA PHE A 168 -14.47 17.04 -8.77
C PHE A 168 -15.73 16.72 -7.96
N THR A 169 -16.89 16.86 -8.59
CA THR A 169 -18.18 16.61 -7.94
C THR A 169 -18.94 15.51 -8.66
N LYS A 170 -19.60 14.67 -7.88
CA LYS A 170 -20.55 13.66 -8.37
C LYS A 170 -21.89 13.86 -7.69
N ASN A 171 -22.94 14.00 -8.48
CA ASN A 171 -24.30 14.31 -7.97
C ASN A 171 -24.38 15.60 -7.09
N GLY A 172 -23.55 16.59 -7.39
CA GLY A 172 -23.51 17.86 -6.65
C GLY A 172 -22.73 17.81 -5.32
N LEU A 173 -22.17 16.65 -4.95
CA LEU A 173 -21.33 16.49 -3.76
C LEU A 173 -19.85 16.37 -4.14
N PRO A 174 -18.92 16.75 -3.24
CA PRO A 174 -17.50 16.55 -3.49
C PRO A 174 -17.19 15.06 -3.61
N TYR A 175 -16.39 14.69 -4.59
CA TYR A 175 -15.94 13.32 -4.74
C TYR A 175 -14.66 13.12 -3.91
N LEU A 176 -14.75 12.22 -2.94
CA LEU A 176 -13.63 11.88 -2.06
C LEU A 176 -12.84 10.71 -2.61
N VAL A 177 -11.54 10.75 -2.41
CA VAL A 177 -10.57 9.75 -2.86
C VAL A 177 -9.60 9.41 -1.73
N ASP A 178 -8.98 8.24 -1.80
CA ASP A 178 -8.03 7.78 -0.81
C ASP A 178 -6.70 8.55 -0.87
N CYS A 179 -6.07 8.76 0.28
CA CYS A 179 -4.76 9.40 0.42
C CYS A 179 -3.56 8.44 0.19
N GLY A 180 -3.81 7.19 -0.18
CA GLY A 180 -2.80 6.18 -0.46
C GLY A 180 -2.32 5.40 0.77
N THR A 181 -1.47 4.42 0.52
CA THR A 181 -1.02 3.46 1.56
C THR A 181 0.01 4.02 2.54
N GLY A 182 0.61 5.19 2.22
CA GLY A 182 1.62 5.82 3.08
C GLY A 182 1.10 6.31 4.42
N ASP A 183 -0.23 6.40 4.58
CA ASP A 183 -0.86 6.85 5.82
C ASP A 183 -1.10 5.73 6.84
N ILE A 184 -0.75 4.48 6.50
CA ILE A 184 -1.09 3.28 7.30
C ILE A 184 -0.74 3.43 8.79
N VAL A 185 0.46 3.93 9.12
CA VAL A 185 0.89 4.02 10.52
C VAL A 185 0.04 5.03 11.29
N VAL A 186 -0.28 6.17 10.67
CA VAL A 186 -1.12 7.19 11.32
C VAL A 186 -2.57 6.72 11.39
N ALA A 187 -3.08 6.03 10.38
CA ALA A 187 -4.42 5.46 10.40
C ALA A 187 -4.55 4.39 11.50
N LEU A 188 -3.53 3.54 11.67
CA LEU A 188 -3.46 2.57 12.77
C LEU A 188 -3.38 3.23 14.15
N LYS A 189 -2.63 4.33 14.29
CA LYS A 189 -2.59 5.12 15.53
C LYS A 189 -3.94 5.75 15.83
N ASN A 190 -4.55 6.42 14.85
CA ASN A 190 -5.85 7.09 15.04
C ASN A 190 -6.98 6.12 15.38
N SER A 191 -6.92 4.89 14.89
CA SER A 191 -7.88 3.83 15.24
C SER A 191 -7.64 3.19 16.62
N GLY A 192 -6.51 3.49 17.28
CA GLY A 192 -6.08 2.87 18.53
C GLY A 192 -5.56 1.44 18.39
N ILE A 193 -5.58 0.89 17.18
CA ILE A 193 -5.19 -0.52 16.92
C ILE A 193 -3.69 -0.71 17.19
N LEU A 194 -2.85 0.26 16.81
CA LEU A 194 -1.40 0.17 16.98
C LEU A 194 -0.98 0.26 18.46
N GLU A 195 -1.57 1.21 19.20
CA GLU A 195 -1.29 1.39 20.63
C GLU A 195 -1.72 0.14 21.43
N GLU A 196 -2.90 -0.41 21.13
CA GLU A 196 -3.35 -1.65 21.77
C GLU A 196 -2.38 -2.81 21.46
N PHE A 197 -1.94 -2.94 20.21
CA PHE A 197 -1.00 -3.97 19.81
C PHE A 197 0.33 -3.85 20.55
N ILE A 198 0.93 -2.65 20.57
CA ILE A 198 2.21 -2.39 21.26
C ILE A 198 2.08 -2.63 22.77
N SER A 199 1.00 -2.17 23.40
CA SER A 199 0.77 -2.35 24.83
C SER A 199 0.62 -3.83 25.23
N ASN A 200 0.20 -4.67 24.30
CA ASN A 200 0.11 -6.13 24.47
C ASN A 200 1.38 -6.88 24.04
N GLY A 201 2.49 -6.17 23.80
CA GLY A 201 3.80 -6.75 23.47
C GLY A 201 4.02 -6.97 21.97
N GLY A 202 3.18 -6.41 21.11
CA GLY A 202 3.36 -6.40 19.66
C GLY A 202 4.61 -5.60 19.26
N GLN A 203 5.36 -6.09 18.29
CA GLN A 203 6.66 -5.53 17.91
C GLN A 203 6.83 -5.27 16.41
N TYR A 204 6.19 -6.07 15.56
CA TYR A 204 6.42 -6.03 14.12
C TYR A 204 5.08 -6.01 13.35
N VAL A 205 5.05 -5.26 12.27
CA VAL A 205 3.90 -5.20 11.37
C VAL A 205 4.34 -5.68 10.00
N VAL A 206 3.67 -6.70 9.47
CA VAL A 206 3.83 -7.17 8.07
C VAL A 206 2.69 -6.61 7.27
N VAL A 207 2.98 -5.88 6.22
CA VAL A 207 1.99 -5.32 5.29
C VAL A 207 2.10 -6.02 3.95
N VAL A 208 0.96 -6.38 3.39
CA VAL A 208 0.88 -7.02 2.06
C VAL A 208 -0.22 -6.39 1.21
N ASP A 209 0.00 -6.33 -0.10
CA ASP A 209 -1.05 -6.01 -1.07
C ASP A 209 -2.00 -7.21 -1.23
N SER A 210 -3.31 -6.98 -1.20
CA SER A 210 -4.31 -8.05 -1.41
C SER A 210 -4.25 -8.65 -2.82
N ASP A 211 -3.78 -7.91 -3.80
CA ASP A 211 -3.73 -8.32 -5.20
C ASP A 211 -2.49 -9.14 -5.60
N ASN A 212 -1.44 -9.19 -4.77
CA ASN A 212 -0.38 -10.19 -4.92
C ASN A 212 -0.78 -11.49 -4.23
N VAL A 213 -1.26 -12.46 -4.97
CA VAL A 213 -1.84 -13.71 -4.42
C VAL A 213 -0.83 -14.54 -3.64
N LEU A 214 0.47 -14.42 -3.94
CA LEU A 214 1.53 -15.18 -3.28
C LEU A 214 2.12 -14.51 -2.05
N SER A 215 1.86 -13.22 -1.81
CA SER A 215 2.35 -12.56 -0.59
C SER A 215 1.62 -13.11 0.64
N ALA A 216 2.38 -13.66 1.58
CA ALA A 216 1.87 -14.36 2.77
C ALA A 216 2.57 -13.88 4.03
N LEU A 217 2.08 -14.34 5.19
CA LEU A 217 2.80 -14.25 6.45
C LEU A 217 3.96 -15.24 6.42
N ASP A 218 5.19 -14.74 6.25
CA ASP A 218 6.39 -15.56 6.08
C ASP A 218 7.33 -15.43 7.28
N ALA A 219 7.48 -16.52 8.03
CA ALA A 219 8.35 -16.59 9.20
C ALA A 219 9.83 -16.33 8.86
N THR A 220 10.28 -16.72 7.66
CA THR A 220 11.66 -16.51 7.23
C THR A 220 11.97 -15.03 7.00
N ILE A 221 11.07 -14.31 6.35
CA ILE A 221 11.20 -12.86 6.14
C ILE A 221 11.16 -12.13 7.47
N ILE A 222 10.24 -12.49 8.37
CA ILE A 222 10.10 -11.87 9.69
C ILE A 222 11.34 -12.13 10.54
N GLY A 223 11.82 -13.36 10.59
CA GLY A 223 13.03 -13.70 11.34
C GLY A 223 14.27 -12.99 10.81
N GLN A 224 14.40 -12.84 9.50
CA GLN A 224 15.47 -12.07 8.89
C GLN A 224 15.34 -10.57 9.21
N HIS A 225 14.12 -10.02 9.26
CA HIS A 225 13.87 -8.65 9.71
C HIS A 225 14.37 -8.46 11.15
N ILE A 226 13.99 -9.35 12.06
CA ILE A 226 14.43 -9.32 13.47
C ILE A 226 15.95 -9.41 13.58
N ALA A 227 16.58 -10.32 12.85
CA ALA A 227 18.03 -10.51 12.88
C ALA A 227 18.81 -9.32 12.32
N SER A 228 18.25 -8.63 11.32
CA SER A 228 18.88 -7.47 10.68
C SER A 228 18.96 -6.23 11.59
N LYS A 229 18.04 -6.11 12.53
CA LYS A 229 17.84 -4.92 13.38
C LYS A 229 17.54 -3.65 12.60
N LYS A 230 17.20 -3.76 11.31
CA LYS A 230 16.80 -2.62 10.50
C LYS A 230 15.31 -2.33 10.72
N PRO A 231 14.90 -1.06 10.71
CA PRO A 231 13.51 -0.70 10.97
C PRO A 231 12.55 -1.14 9.88
N ILE A 232 13.05 -1.39 8.65
CA ILE A 232 12.24 -1.79 7.49
C ILE A 232 12.91 -2.94 6.75
N THR A 233 12.09 -3.90 6.34
CA THR A 233 12.47 -4.97 5.40
C THR A 233 11.43 -5.05 4.29
N CYS A 234 11.86 -5.07 3.03
CA CYS A 234 11.00 -5.22 1.87
C CYS A 234 11.37 -6.46 1.09
N GLU A 235 10.37 -7.20 0.65
CA GLU A 235 10.57 -8.28 -0.30
C GLU A 235 10.57 -7.74 -1.73
N VAL A 236 11.52 -8.20 -2.52
CA VAL A 236 11.67 -7.86 -3.93
C VAL A 236 11.87 -9.11 -4.76
N THR A 237 11.59 -9.01 -6.05
CA THR A 237 11.79 -10.10 -7.00
C THR A 237 12.31 -9.58 -8.33
N GLU A 238 12.72 -10.47 -9.22
CA GLU A 238 13.16 -10.11 -10.56
C GLU A 238 12.07 -9.38 -11.35
N LYS A 239 12.46 -8.29 -12.01
CA LYS A 239 11.61 -7.52 -12.92
C LYS A 239 11.59 -8.15 -14.30
N LEU A 240 10.41 -8.40 -14.83
CA LEU A 240 10.24 -8.77 -16.23
C LEU A 240 10.17 -7.52 -17.13
N PRO A 241 10.49 -7.66 -18.44
CA PRO A 241 10.31 -6.57 -19.39
C PRO A 241 8.88 -6.01 -19.36
N PHE A 242 8.77 -4.69 -19.51
CA PHE A 242 7.49 -3.95 -19.56
C PHE A 242 6.64 -3.93 -18.29
N GLU A 243 7.14 -4.47 -17.16
CA GLU A 243 6.45 -4.32 -15.88
C GLU A 243 6.49 -2.89 -15.36
N THR A 244 5.35 -2.48 -14.79
CA THR A 244 5.10 -1.12 -14.31
C THR A 244 4.91 -1.06 -12.79
N ASP A 245 5.37 -2.07 -12.07
CA ASP A 245 5.32 -2.10 -10.60
C ASP A 245 6.40 -1.21 -9.99
N ALA A 246 6.33 -0.97 -8.69
CA ALA A 246 7.34 -0.18 -7.99
C ALA A 246 8.71 -0.87 -8.09
N ILE A 247 9.72 -0.13 -8.53
CA ILE A 247 11.06 -0.65 -8.78
C ILE A 247 11.97 -0.45 -7.58
N LEU A 248 12.90 -1.39 -7.36
CA LEU A 248 14.02 -1.17 -6.45
C LEU A 248 15.19 -0.55 -7.24
N CYS A 249 15.61 0.62 -6.83
CA CYS A 249 16.75 1.32 -7.42
C CYS A 249 17.54 2.09 -6.38
N ASN A 250 18.77 2.45 -6.73
CA ASN A 250 19.54 3.42 -5.98
C ASN A 250 19.21 4.83 -6.49
N HIS A 251 19.00 5.77 -5.59
CA HIS A 251 18.81 7.17 -5.92
C HIS A 251 19.52 8.04 -4.87
N PHE A 252 20.49 8.81 -5.32
CA PHE A 252 21.39 9.59 -4.47
C PHE A 252 22.09 8.77 -3.37
N GLY A 253 22.55 7.57 -3.69
CA GLY A 253 23.25 6.69 -2.77
C GLY A 253 22.34 5.94 -1.78
N VAL A 254 21.02 6.03 -1.94
CA VAL A 254 20.05 5.31 -1.11
C VAL A 254 19.30 4.28 -1.95
N SER A 255 19.44 3.00 -1.60
CA SER A 255 18.63 1.94 -2.19
C SER A 255 17.21 2.04 -1.64
N GLN A 256 16.23 2.22 -2.54
CA GLN A 256 14.84 2.50 -2.20
C GLN A 256 13.87 1.95 -3.23
N ILE A 257 12.62 1.75 -2.82
CA ILE A 257 11.53 1.38 -3.72
C ILE A 257 10.85 2.65 -4.23
N ILE A 258 10.73 2.77 -5.54
CA ILE A 258 10.16 3.94 -6.21
C ILE A 258 8.98 3.52 -7.07
N SER A 259 7.82 4.17 -6.89
CA SER A 259 6.64 3.94 -7.72
C SER A 259 6.81 4.55 -9.12
N GLN A 260 6.09 4.00 -10.10
CA GLN A 260 6.03 4.53 -11.47
C GLN A 260 5.66 6.02 -11.54
N HIS A 261 4.84 6.51 -10.60
CA HIS A 261 4.41 7.91 -10.56
C HIS A 261 5.56 8.89 -10.26
N ARG A 262 6.68 8.37 -9.73
CA ARG A 262 7.89 9.16 -9.48
C ARG A 262 8.89 9.11 -10.63
N LEU A 263 8.72 8.23 -11.57
CA LEU A 263 9.61 8.16 -12.73
C LEU A 263 9.21 9.22 -13.74
N SER A 264 10.19 9.93 -14.29
CA SER A 264 9.93 10.84 -15.41
C SER A 264 9.59 10.04 -16.67
N SER A 265 8.95 10.69 -17.62
CA SER A 265 8.66 10.05 -18.91
C SER A 265 9.92 9.71 -19.73
N SER A 266 11.06 10.29 -19.37
CA SER A 266 12.37 10.03 -19.96
C SER A 266 13.20 9.02 -19.18
N SER A 267 12.74 8.54 -18.01
CA SER A 267 13.49 7.57 -17.20
C SER A 267 13.64 6.24 -17.93
N ASP A 268 14.87 5.81 -18.14
CA ASP A 268 15.15 4.46 -18.64
C ASP A 268 15.22 3.48 -17.45
N THR A 269 14.24 2.60 -17.38
CA THR A 269 14.19 1.53 -16.37
C THR A 269 14.53 0.14 -16.93
N SER A 270 15.06 0.08 -18.16
CA SER A 270 15.39 -1.19 -18.84
C SER A 270 16.46 -2.00 -18.11
N GLN A 271 17.38 -1.31 -17.44
CA GLN A 271 18.47 -1.91 -16.68
C GLN A 271 18.09 -2.24 -15.22
N ILE A 272 16.96 -1.77 -14.73
CA ILE A 272 16.50 -2.06 -13.38
C ILE A 272 16.06 -3.52 -13.29
N LYS A 273 16.61 -4.25 -12.34
CA LYS A 273 16.50 -5.71 -12.23
C LYS A 273 15.37 -6.17 -11.31
N TYR A 274 14.93 -5.33 -10.37
CA TYR A 274 14.06 -5.77 -9.28
C TYR A 274 12.83 -4.88 -9.13
N ILE A 275 11.72 -5.52 -8.73
CA ILE A 275 10.45 -4.87 -8.36
C ILE A 275 10.05 -5.28 -6.94
N SER A 276 9.23 -4.45 -6.30
CA SER A 276 8.59 -4.78 -5.02
C SER A 276 7.51 -5.84 -5.21
N THR A 277 7.45 -6.82 -4.32
CA THR A 277 6.32 -7.76 -4.25
C THR A 277 5.10 -7.20 -3.52
N GLY A 278 5.24 -6.02 -2.89
CA GLY A 278 4.22 -5.43 -2.02
C GLY A 278 4.29 -5.92 -0.57
N VAL A 279 5.30 -6.74 -0.22
CA VAL A 279 5.53 -7.17 1.17
C VAL A 279 6.51 -6.22 1.85
N ILE A 280 6.07 -5.60 2.95
CA ILE A 280 6.88 -4.71 3.77
C ILE A 280 6.72 -5.10 5.23
N VAL A 281 7.84 -5.27 5.94
CA VAL A 281 7.89 -5.48 7.39
C VAL A 281 8.49 -4.25 8.05
N PHE A 282 7.87 -3.74 9.10
CA PHE A 282 8.43 -2.64 9.87
C PHE A 282 8.22 -2.81 11.38
N ASN A 283 9.06 -2.15 12.18
CA ASN A 283 8.92 -2.12 13.63
C ASN A 283 7.66 -1.34 14.03
N ALA A 284 6.84 -1.91 14.92
CA ALA A 284 5.58 -1.29 15.35
C ALA A 284 5.80 0.04 16.11
N ASP A 285 6.94 0.20 16.77
CA ASP A 285 7.36 1.40 17.51
C ASP A 285 8.09 2.43 16.64
N LEU A 286 8.11 2.23 15.31
CA LEU A 286 8.76 3.15 14.39
C LEU A 286 8.21 4.57 14.57
N ASP A 287 9.10 5.52 14.86
CA ASP A 287 8.72 6.94 14.94
C ASP A 287 8.48 7.49 13.53
N PHE A 288 7.28 7.22 13.06
CA PHE A 288 6.84 7.55 11.73
C PHE A 288 6.01 8.83 11.73
N ASN A 289 6.53 9.84 11.09
CA ASN A 289 5.77 11.04 10.77
C ASN A 289 5.42 11.05 9.28
N THR A 290 4.14 10.98 8.95
CA THR A 290 3.65 10.97 7.55
C THR A 290 4.08 12.21 6.77
N SER A 291 4.35 13.34 7.43
CA SER A 291 4.87 14.54 6.77
C SER A 291 6.22 14.32 6.07
N LEU A 292 6.94 13.25 6.42
CA LEU A 292 8.19 12.86 5.76
C LEU A 292 7.97 12.22 4.39
N LEU A 293 6.80 11.64 4.14
CA LEU A 293 6.50 11.01 2.85
C LEU A 293 5.99 12.04 1.83
N PRO A 294 6.46 11.95 0.58
CA PRO A 294 6.02 12.86 -0.46
C PRO A 294 4.58 12.58 -0.88
N TRP A 295 3.84 13.65 -1.20
CA TRP A 295 2.59 13.56 -1.90
C TRP A 295 2.82 13.40 -3.40
N HIS A 296 2.25 12.35 -3.98
CA HIS A 296 2.29 12.08 -5.41
C HIS A 296 0.99 12.55 -6.06
N ARG A 297 1.12 13.37 -7.11
CA ARG A 297 -0.01 13.80 -7.91
C ARG A 297 -0.32 12.76 -8.97
N ILE A 298 -1.40 12.01 -8.77
CA ILE A 298 -1.80 10.87 -9.59
C ILE A 298 -3.03 11.22 -10.42
N LYS A 299 -3.06 10.76 -11.66
CA LYS A 299 -4.25 10.85 -12.51
C LYS A 299 -4.93 9.49 -12.55
N LYS A 300 -6.23 9.46 -12.27
CA LYS A 300 -7.06 8.27 -12.41
C LYS A 300 -8.23 8.55 -13.36
N ASN A 301 -8.70 7.52 -14.04
CA ASN A 301 -9.93 7.59 -14.82
C ASN A 301 -11.06 7.01 -13.96
N ILE A 302 -12.04 7.84 -13.62
CA ILE A 302 -13.22 7.43 -12.85
C ILE A 302 -14.46 7.75 -13.70
N ASP A 303 -15.16 6.71 -14.09
CA ASP A 303 -16.37 6.80 -14.93
C ASP A 303 -16.16 7.62 -16.23
N GLY A 304 -14.98 7.49 -16.84
CA GLY A 304 -14.62 8.22 -18.06
C GLY A 304 -14.08 9.64 -17.83
N CYS A 305 -14.08 10.13 -16.60
CA CYS A 305 -13.49 11.42 -16.23
C CYS A 305 -12.08 11.25 -15.70
N ILE A 306 -11.14 12.07 -16.20
CA ILE A 306 -9.79 12.12 -15.62
C ILE A 306 -9.86 12.99 -14.37
N ILE A 307 -9.58 12.40 -13.24
CA ILE A 307 -9.41 13.11 -11.97
C ILE A 307 -7.96 13.06 -11.52
N VAL A 308 -7.61 14.02 -10.70
CA VAL A 308 -6.32 14.16 -10.03
C VAL A 308 -6.52 13.92 -8.55
N GLN A 309 -5.69 13.09 -7.97
CA GLN A 309 -5.63 12.90 -6.52
C GLN A 309 -4.19 12.99 -6.02
N TYR A 310 -4.05 13.23 -4.73
CA TYR A 310 -2.77 13.20 -4.06
C TYR A 310 -2.70 11.97 -3.17
N GLU A 311 -1.66 11.15 -3.36
CA GLU A 311 -1.43 9.94 -2.57
C GLU A 311 -0.03 9.94 -1.97
N ARG A 312 0.12 9.34 -0.79
CA ARG A 312 1.41 8.92 -0.21
C ARG A 312 1.55 7.41 -0.33
N MET A 313 2.75 6.95 -0.63
CA MET A 313 3.01 5.52 -0.83
C MET A 313 3.81 4.95 0.34
N LEU A 314 3.39 3.80 0.87
CA LEU A 314 4.08 3.14 2.00
C LEU A 314 5.56 2.87 1.69
N HIS A 315 5.87 2.41 0.49
CA HIS A 315 7.25 2.07 0.12
C HIS A 315 8.19 3.29 0.05
N ASP A 316 7.69 4.54 0.02
CA ASP A 316 8.54 5.73 0.15
C ASP A 316 9.24 5.81 1.51
N MET A 317 8.80 5.01 2.51
CA MET A 317 9.53 4.82 3.77
C MET A 317 10.97 4.35 3.53
N THR A 318 11.21 3.57 2.51
CA THR A 318 12.56 3.06 2.16
C THR A 318 13.55 4.15 1.79
N ALA A 319 13.08 5.34 1.41
CA ALA A 319 13.92 6.51 1.19
C ALA A 319 14.23 7.28 2.48
N LYS A 320 13.56 6.98 3.60
CA LYS A 320 13.62 7.73 4.85
C LYS A 320 14.23 6.95 6.00
N PHE A 321 14.10 5.63 5.96
CA PHE A 321 14.57 4.73 7.00
C PHE A 321 15.55 3.72 6.42
N GLU A 322 16.50 3.30 7.25
CA GLU A 322 17.40 2.22 6.86
C GLU A 322 16.60 0.96 6.55
N SER A 323 16.78 0.45 5.33
CA SER A 323 15.98 -0.65 4.82
C SER A 323 16.84 -1.85 4.43
N GLN A 324 16.27 -3.06 4.56
CA GLN A 324 16.80 -4.28 4.00
C GLN A 324 15.90 -4.74 2.86
N PHE A 325 16.51 -5.33 1.84
CA PHE A 325 15.78 -5.91 0.70
C PHE A 325 16.09 -7.39 0.62
N ILE A 326 15.03 -8.22 0.61
CA ILE A 326 15.13 -9.68 0.48
C ILE A 326 14.72 -10.04 -0.94
N LEU A 327 15.64 -10.67 -1.68
CA LEU A 327 15.38 -11.17 -3.03
C LEU A 327 14.78 -12.56 -2.95
N SER A 328 13.51 -12.68 -3.31
CA SER A 328 12.77 -13.93 -3.39
C SER A 328 12.59 -14.39 -4.84
N GLU A 329 12.53 -15.71 -5.04
CA GLU A 329 12.20 -16.29 -6.34
C GLU A 329 10.79 -15.86 -6.77
N ARG A 330 10.68 -15.31 -7.97
CA ARG A 330 9.45 -14.73 -8.49
C ARG A 330 8.25 -15.70 -8.44
N GLN A 331 8.46 -16.92 -8.83
CA GLN A 331 7.42 -17.94 -8.85
C GLN A 331 6.80 -18.25 -7.49
N ASN A 332 7.51 -17.91 -6.39
CA ASN A 332 7.10 -18.17 -5.01
C ASN A 332 6.61 -16.91 -4.29
N SER A 333 6.88 -15.71 -4.84
CA SER A 333 6.66 -14.44 -4.13
C SER A 333 5.77 -13.44 -4.86
N TYR A 334 5.56 -13.60 -6.19
CA TYR A 334 4.90 -12.58 -6.97
C TYR A 334 3.93 -13.12 -8.01
N MET A 335 2.65 -12.87 -7.79
CA MET A 335 1.55 -13.13 -8.73
C MET A 335 0.47 -12.07 -8.53
N LYS A 336 0.62 -10.93 -9.21
CA LYS A 336 -0.26 -9.77 -9.03
C LYS A 336 -1.44 -9.80 -9.98
N ILE A 337 -2.64 -9.60 -9.46
CA ILE A 337 -3.89 -9.54 -10.20
C ILE A 337 -4.13 -8.10 -10.67
N LYS A 338 -3.99 -7.86 -11.97
CA LYS A 338 -4.23 -6.55 -12.60
C LYS A 338 -5.51 -6.53 -13.44
N ASN A 339 -5.91 -7.70 -13.95
CA ASN A 339 -7.04 -7.87 -14.85
C ASN A 339 -7.68 -9.27 -14.72
N GLU A 340 -8.70 -9.57 -15.52
CA GLU A 340 -9.42 -10.83 -15.48
C GLU A 340 -8.57 -12.03 -15.94
N GLU A 341 -7.63 -11.83 -16.86
CA GLU A 341 -6.74 -12.90 -17.34
C GLU A 341 -5.80 -13.35 -16.23
N ASP A 342 -5.32 -12.41 -15.40
CA ASP A 342 -4.50 -12.72 -14.24
C ASP A 342 -5.27 -13.55 -13.21
N LEU A 343 -6.57 -13.25 -12.98
CA LEU A 343 -7.44 -14.05 -12.10
C LEU A 343 -7.54 -15.50 -12.57
N ILE A 344 -7.75 -15.70 -13.87
CA ILE A 344 -7.84 -17.05 -14.47
C ILE A 344 -6.51 -17.79 -14.33
N SER A 345 -5.40 -17.11 -14.59
CA SER A 345 -4.06 -17.68 -14.48
C SER A 345 -3.72 -18.08 -13.04
N ALA A 346 -3.97 -17.18 -12.08
CA ALA A 346 -3.78 -17.44 -10.66
C ALA A 346 -4.65 -18.60 -10.17
N SER A 347 -5.90 -18.65 -10.59
CA SER A 347 -6.83 -19.74 -10.24
C SER A 347 -6.32 -21.11 -10.70
N LYS A 348 -5.73 -21.21 -11.89
CA LYS A 348 -5.16 -22.45 -12.42
C LYS A 348 -3.92 -22.88 -11.61
N GLN A 349 -3.05 -21.94 -11.30
CA GLN A 349 -1.79 -22.23 -10.58
C GLN A 349 -2.05 -22.65 -9.14
N LEU A 350 -2.96 -21.98 -8.43
CA LEU A 350 -3.29 -22.28 -7.05
C LEU A 350 -4.10 -23.56 -6.87
N ASN A 351 -4.91 -23.95 -7.87
CA ASN A 351 -5.70 -25.19 -7.82
C ASN A 351 -4.83 -26.45 -7.64
N GLY A 352 -3.55 -26.38 -8.03
CA GLY A 352 -2.57 -27.44 -7.79
C GLY A 352 -2.05 -27.51 -6.34
N ASN A 353 -2.10 -26.40 -5.60
CA ASN A 353 -1.50 -26.25 -4.28
C ASN A 353 -2.51 -26.44 -3.12
N PHE A 354 -3.82 -26.35 -3.40
CA PHE A 354 -4.89 -26.51 -2.40
C PHE A 354 -5.60 -27.88 -2.47
N ARG A 355 -5.00 -28.88 -3.15
CA ARG A 355 -5.50 -30.26 -3.20
C ARG A 355 -4.80 -31.16 -2.20
#